data_933559ff8ed29eeaa82ea95a58984487
#
_entry.id   933559ff8ed29eeaa82ea95a58984487
#
_cell.length_a   1.000
_cell.length_b   1.000
_cell.length_c   1.000
_cell.angle_alpha   90.00
_cell.angle_beta   90.00
_cell.angle_gamma   90.00
#
_symmetry.space_group_name_H-M   'P 1'
#
loop_
_entity.id
_entity.type
_entity.pdbx_description
1 polymer ?
#
loop_
_entity_poly.entity_id
_entity_poly.type
_entity_poly.pdbx_seq_one_letter_code
_entity_poly.pdbx_strand_id
1 'polypeptide(L)'
;MKKIFFLIIFLSFSVIGREQGQTEITTEEGIEVFQKEKYYLLKKNVLIESDEFILSADLVKAFFEKDLYDIQKIESEGNVNFTSSKGYNGVGERLDFSMKNNLMNNFGNNALLNMENLIMKSDNYIMIDDSKGKFKLEGNISELTTDTMNIIGSSINGSYEEINDINEINNLIVKSDKITEITTDTLKMFSSKAVYSKKDNIIELFDNVKVIRNNEIIIGDYARINTLNESYKVSSNESKKVKVLIDSTDE
;
A
#
# COMPACT_ATOMS: atom_id res chain seq x y z
N MET A 1 0.59 22.44 72.31
CA MET A 1 0.94 21.70 71.06
C MET A 1 -0.14 22.01 70.01
N LYS A 2 0.19 22.85 69.01
CA LYS A 2 -0.71 23.20 67.90
C LYS A 2 -0.53 22.15 66.79
N LYS A 3 -1.55 21.39 66.49
CA LYS A 3 -1.60 20.45 65.34
C LYS A 3 -1.87 21.28 64.08
N ILE A 4 -0.88 21.41 63.19
CA ILE A 4 -1.04 21.96 61.85
C ILE A 4 -1.63 20.87 60.98
N PHE A 5 -2.87 21.07 60.52
CA PHE A 5 -3.56 20.21 59.57
C PHE A 5 -3.17 20.63 58.14
N PHE A 6 -2.32 19.84 57.47
CA PHE A 6 -1.89 20.11 56.10
C PHE A 6 -2.98 19.59 55.15
N LEU A 7 -3.81 20.50 54.62
CA LEU A 7 -4.83 20.18 53.63
C LEU A 7 -4.15 20.03 52.24
N ILE A 8 -3.90 18.80 51.82
CA ILE A 8 -3.42 18.51 50.46
C ILE A 8 -4.62 18.62 49.53
N ILE A 9 -4.70 19.70 48.76
CA ILE A 9 -5.67 19.88 47.68
C ILE A 9 -5.14 19.06 46.49
N PHE A 10 -5.71 17.89 46.24
CA PHE A 10 -5.53 17.16 44.99
C PHE A 10 -6.27 17.92 43.88
N LEU A 11 -5.53 18.72 43.10
CA LEU A 11 -6.01 19.22 41.82
C LEU A 11 -6.03 18.04 40.84
N SER A 12 -7.18 17.38 40.71
CA SER A 12 -7.45 16.45 39.64
C SER A 12 -7.55 17.25 38.35
N PHE A 13 -6.47 17.25 37.55
CA PHE A 13 -6.56 17.63 36.15
C PHE A 13 -7.40 16.57 35.47
N SER A 14 -8.62 16.91 35.08
CA SER A 14 -9.40 16.11 34.17
C SER A 14 -8.67 16.16 32.84
N VAL A 15 -8.00 15.07 32.45
CA VAL A 15 -7.59 14.87 31.07
C VAL A 15 -8.89 14.71 30.29
N ILE A 16 -9.30 15.73 29.58
CA ILE A 16 -10.43 15.66 28.65
C ILE A 16 -9.89 14.83 27.47
N GLY A 17 -10.15 13.52 27.48
CA GLY A 17 -9.88 12.67 26.33
C GLY A 17 -10.91 12.93 25.23
N ARG A 18 -10.57 12.60 23.99
CA ARG A 18 -11.47 12.65 22.84
C ARG A 18 -12.72 11.80 23.09
N GLU A 19 -13.91 12.36 22.85
CA GLU A 19 -15.17 11.62 22.85
C GLU A 19 -15.45 11.00 21.47
N GLN A 20 -16.23 9.93 21.42
CA GLN A 20 -16.65 9.30 20.16
C GLN A 20 -17.36 10.30 19.25
N GLY A 21 -17.00 10.31 17.96
CA GLY A 21 -17.52 11.26 16.96
C GLY A 21 -16.77 12.59 16.90
N GLN A 22 -15.80 12.82 17.77
CA GLN A 22 -14.94 14.00 17.72
C GLN A 22 -13.67 13.71 16.90
N THR A 23 -13.15 14.74 16.24
CA THR A 23 -11.80 14.72 15.67
C THR A 23 -10.93 15.61 16.53
N GLU A 24 -9.86 15.05 17.09
CA GLU A 24 -8.85 15.79 17.84
C GLU A 24 -7.68 16.13 16.91
N ILE A 25 -7.23 17.37 16.98
CA ILE A 25 -6.08 17.86 16.19
C ILE A 25 -5.10 18.51 17.15
N THR A 26 -3.87 18.02 17.17
CA THR A 26 -2.77 18.60 17.94
C THR A 26 -1.60 18.98 17.03
N THR A 27 -0.89 20.06 17.36
CA THR A 27 0.25 20.57 16.61
C THR A 27 1.07 21.52 17.49
N GLU A 28 2.39 21.59 17.27
CA GLU A 28 3.26 22.47 18.07
C GLU A 28 3.23 23.94 17.65
N GLU A 29 2.99 24.25 16.36
CA GLU A 29 3.00 25.64 15.86
C GLU A 29 1.61 26.29 15.76
N GLY A 30 0.56 25.54 16.15
CA GLY A 30 -0.82 26.02 16.11
C GLY A 30 -1.52 25.77 14.78
N ILE A 31 -2.73 26.29 14.66
CA ILE A 31 -3.64 26.05 13.54
C ILE A 31 -3.91 27.39 12.83
N GLU A 32 -3.56 27.48 11.55
CA GLU A 32 -3.94 28.59 10.69
C GLU A 32 -5.18 28.21 9.87
N VAL A 33 -6.19 29.10 9.83
CA VAL A 33 -7.45 28.84 9.15
C VAL A 33 -7.61 29.77 7.96
N PHE A 34 -7.67 29.21 6.77
CA PHE A 34 -7.85 29.91 5.49
C PHE A 34 -9.29 29.76 5.01
N GLN A 35 -10.18 30.62 5.49
CA GLN A 35 -11.63 30.53 5.25
C GLN A 35 -12.02 30.67 3.78
N LYS A 36 -11.32 31.51 3.00
CA LYS A 36 -11.61 31.71 1.58
C LYS A 36 -11.19 30.53 0.73
N GLU A 37 -10.00 30.00 1.03
CA GLU A 37 -9.41 28.85 0.35
C GLU A 37 -9.89 27.52 0.91
N LYS A 38 -10.65 27.57 2.03
CA LYS A 38 -11.29 26.43 2.70
C LYS A 38 -10.31 25.33 3.12
N TYR A 39 -9.23 25.69 3.82
CA TYR A 39 -8.35 24.71 4.43
C TYR A 39 -7.79 25.18 5.78
N TYR A 40 -7.38 24.20 6.57
CA TYR A 40 -6.49 24.38 7.72
C TYR A 40 -5.07 24.11 7.32
N LEU A 41 -4.13 24.86 7.88
CA LEU A 41 -2.71 24.59 7.82
C LEU A 41 -2.20 24.30 9.22
N LEU A 42 -1.63 23.12 9.39
CA LEU A 42 -1.09 22.59 10.64
C LEU A 42 0.39 22.30 10.42
N LYS A 43 1.24 22.71 11.36
CA LYS A 43 2.69 22.59 11.21
C LYS A 43 3.32 22.02 12.47
N LYS A 44 4.32 21.19 12.24
CA LYS A 44 5.22 20.60 13.24
C LYS A 44 4.53 19.65 14.22
N ASN A 45 4.92 18.39 14.14
CA ASN A 45 4.41 17.31 14.96
C ASN A 45 2.86 17.28 14.99
N VAL A 46 2.28 17.32 13.80
CA VAL A 46 0.82 17.27 13.63
C VAL A 46 0.32 15.88 13.93
N LEU A 47 -0.72 15.77 14.77
CA LEU A 47 -1.47 14.55 14.99
C LEU A 47 -2.95 14.85 14.81
N ILE A 48 -3.62 14.07 13.97
CA ILE A 48 -5.08 14.10 13.78
C ILE A 48 -5.60 12.72 14.17
N GLU A 49 -6.53 12.68 15.11
CA GLU A 49 -7.18 11.48 15.59
C GLU A 49 -8.69 11.59 15.42
N SER A 50 -9.27 10.68 14.67
CA SER A 50 -10.71 10.54 14.47
C SER A 50 -11.16 9.09 14.71
N ASP A 51 -12.45 8.81 14.63
CA ASP A 51 -12.95 7.43 14.69
C ASP A 51 -12.61 6.64 13.42
N GLU A 52 -12.30 7.32 12.32
CA GLU A 52 -12.03 6.70 11.03
C GLU A 52 -10.54 6.51 10.75
N PHE A 53 -9.68 7.39 11.28
CA PHE A 53 -8.24 7.32 11.05
C PHE A 53 -7.41 8.09 12.09
N ILE A 54 -6.15 7.73 12.16
CA ILE A 54 -5.08 8.47 12.87
C ILE A 54 -4.04 8.86 11.82
N LEU A 55 -3.64 10.13 11.79
CA LEU A 55 -2.60 10.65 10.90
C LEU A 55 -1.58 11.46 11.70
N SER A 56 -0.30 11.17 11.51
CA SER A 56 0.80 12.03 11.98
C SER A 56 1.68 12.49 10.81
N ALA A 57 2.14 13.75 10.85
CA ALA A 57 3.01 14.34 9.84
C ALA A 57 3.69 15.61 10.34
N ASP A 58 4.68 16.13 9.61
CA ASP A 58 5.31 17.42 9.94
C ASP A 58 4.45 18.61 9.48
N LEU A 59 3.74 18.46 8.37
CA LEU A 59 2.85 19.47 7.78
C LEU A 59 1.55 18.81 7.31
N VAL A 60 0.41 19.44 7.60
CA VAL A 60 -0.90 18.98 7.10
C VAL A 60 -1.72 20.16 6.59
N LYS A 61 -2.32 19.99 5.40
CA LYS A 61 -3.41 20.81 4.89
C LYS A 61 -4.69 19.97 4.89
N ALA A 62 -5.66 20.36 5.70
CA ALA A 62 -6.96 19.73 5.76
C ALA A 62 -8.01 20.62 5.09
N PHE A 63 -8.55 20.17 3.95
CA PHE A 63 -9.53 20.90 3.14
C PHE A 63 -10.95 20.55 3.57
N PHE A 64 -11.80 21.55 3.72
CA PHE A 64 -13.20 21.40 4.09
C PHE A 64 -14.15 22.00 3.02
N GLU A 65 -15.37 21.55 2.96
CA GLU A 65 -16.36 22.04 1.97
C GLU A 65 -17.26 23.12 2.56
N LYS A 66 -17.93 22.85 3.67
CA LYS A 66 -18.93 23.74 4.28
C LYS A 66 -18.45 24.43 5.53
N ASP A 67 -17.94 23.68 6.45
CA ASP A 67 -17.47 24.14 7.75
C ASP A 67 -16.25 23.34 8.23
N LEU A 68 -15.76 23.72 9.39
CA LEU A 68 -14.53 23.20 9.99
C LEU A 68 -14.58 21.71 10.35
N TYR A 69 -15.77 21.08 10.32
CA TYR A 69 -15.97 19.68 10.68
C TYR A 69 -16.10 18.77 9.44
N ASP A 70 -16.28 19.38 8.26
CA ASP A 70 -16.52 18.68 7.00
C ASP A 70 -15.22 18.55 6.18
N ILE A 71 -14.21 17.84 6.73
CA ILE A 71 -12.95 17.61 6.04
C ILE A 71 -13.16 16.62 4.90
N GLN A 72 -12.82 17.05 3.67
CA GLN A 72 -13.01 16.28 2.44
C GLN A 72 -11.71 15.71 1.87
N LYS A 73 -10.58 16.38 2.15
CA LYS A 73 -9.26 16.01 1.65
C LYS A 73 -8.19 16.42 2.64
N ILE A 74 -7.18 15.58 2.76
CA ILE A 74 -5.96 15.86 3.54
C ILE A 74 -4.76 15.75 2.60
N GLU A 75 -3.86 16.70 2.67
CA GLU A 75 -2.51 16.65 2.12
C GLU A 75 -1.53 16.73 3.29
N SER A 76 -0.65 15.75 3.44
CA SER A 76 0.32 15.69 4.52
C SER A 76 1.73 15.47 3.97
N GLU A 77 2.72 16.10 4.58
CA GLU A 77 4.12 16.06 4.18
C GLU A 77 5.03 15.89 5.40
N GLY A 78 6.12 15.15 5.22
CA GLY A 78 7.17 14.91 6.22
C GLY A 78 6.75 13.88 7.28
N ASN A 79 7.52 12.79 7.39
CA ASN A 79 7.35 11.73 8.39
C ASN A 79 5.91 11.22 8.52
N VAL A 80 5.23 11.01 7.38
CA VAL A 80 3.82 10.68 7.37
C VAL A 80 3.59 9.25 7.84
N ASN A 81 2.70 9.09 8.85
CA ASN A 81 2.15 7.82 9.27
C ASN A 81 0.62 7.93 9.29
N PHE A 82 -0.04 6.96 8.69
CA PHE A 82 -1.50 6.88 8.59
C PHE A 82 -1.99 5.51 9.05
N THR A 83 -3.03 5.48 9.85
CA THR A 83 -3.72 4.25 10.25
C THR A 83 -5.22 4.48 10.14
N SER A 84 -5.94 3.63 9.41
CA SER A 84 -7.40 3.69 9.33
C SER A 84 -8.07 2.71 10.27
N SER A 85 -9.31 2.97 10.64
CA SER A 85 -10.16 2.02 11.39
C SER A 85 -10.44 0.72 10.64
N LYS A 86 -10.25 0.70 9.32
CA LYS A 86 -10.34 -0.49 8.46
C LYS A 86 -9.07 -1.35 8.45
N GLY A 87 -8.06 -1.04 9.27
CA GLY A 87 -6.81 -1.81 9.33
C GLY A 87 -5.75 -1.40 8.30
N TYR A 88 -5.96 -0.33 7.52
CA TYR A 88 -4.94 0.17 6.59
C TYR A 88 -3.89 0.97 7.34
N ASN A 89 -2.61 0.69 7.05
CA ASN A 89 -1.48 1.41 7.61
C ASN A 89 -0.58 1.92 6.48
N GLY A 90 -0.31 3.22 6.46
CA GLY A 90 0.52 3.88 5.46
C GLY A 90 1.69 4.62 6.08
N VAL A 91 2.87 4.53 5.45
CA VAL A 91 4.07 5.30 5.79
C VAL A 91 4.64 5.91 4.51
N GLY A 92 5.03 7.18 4.55
CA GLY A 92 5.61 7.86 3.39
C GLY A 92 6.21 9.22 3.72
N GLU A 93 6.69 9.88 2.68
CA GLU A 93 7.15 11.28 2.78
C GLU A 93 6.01 12.27 2.56
N ARG A 94 5.01 11.88 1.77
CA ARG A 94 3.78 12.64 1.52
C ARG A 94 2.60 11.69 1.32
N LEU A 95 1.44 12.08 1.84
CA LEU A 95 0.19 11.36 1.63
C LEU A 95 -0.92 12.35 1.31
N ASP A 96 -1.62 12.12 0.18
CA ASP A 96 -2.83 12.83 -0.21
C ASP A 96 -4.00 11.86 -0.06
N PHE A 97 -4.95 12.19 0.80
CA PHE A 97 -6.14 11.38 1.05
C PHE A 97 -7.41 12.16 0.76
N SER A 98 -8.22 11.67 -0.19
CA SER A 98 -9.56 12.19 -0.49
C SER A 98 -10.62 11.28 0.12
N MET A 99 -11.27 11.73 1.19
CA MET A 99 -12.34 11.00 1.86
C MET A 99 -13.56 10.83 0.95
N LYS A 100 -13.89 11.88 0.18
CA LYS A 100 -15.03 11.86 -0.76
C LYS A 100 -14.96 10.75 -1.81
N ASN A 101 -13.76 10.40 -2.25
CA ASN A 101 -13.54 9.43 -3.32
C ASN A 101 -12.89 8.14 -2.82
N ASN A 102 -12.57 8.03 -1.53
CA ASN A 102 -11.76 6.97 -0.95
C ASN A 102 -10.47 6.72 -1.76
N LEU A 103 -9.81 7.83 -2.14
CA LEU A 103 -8.60 7.81 -2.95
C LEU A 103 -7.41 8.23 -2.09
N MET A 104 -6.45 7.35 -1.99
CA MET A 104 -5.19 7.58 -1.28
C MET A 104 -4.02 7.55 -2.26
N ASN A 105 -3.13 8.53 -2.15
CA ASN A 105 -1.87 8.59 -2.88
C ASN A 105 -0.74 8.74 -1.86
N ASN A 106 0.16 7.79 -1.81
CA ASN A 106 1.31 7.76 -0.91
C ASN A 106 2.60 7.86 -1.71
N PHE A 107 3.48 8.79 -1.34
CA PHE A 107 4.70 9.11 -2.06
C PHE A 107 5.91 9.02 -1.13
N GLY A 108 7.06 8.69 -1.70
CA GLY A 108 8.35 8.70 -1.01
C GLY A 108 9.24 7.52 -1.37
N ASN A 109 10.52 7.66 -1.06
CA ASN A 109 11.51 6.61 -1.33
C ASN A 109 11.24 5.28 -0.59
N ASN A 110 10.42 5.32 0.45
CA ASN A 110 10.02 4.16 1.24
C ASN A 110 8.50 4.17 1.46
N ALA A 111 7.73 4.50 0.41
CA ALA A 111 6.28 4.45 0.50
C ALA A 111 5.84 3.01 0.80
N LEU A 112 5.10 2.85 1.88
CA LEU A 112 4.53 1.59 2.34
C LEU A 112 3.02 1.77 2.54
N LEU A 113 2.25 0.81 2.12
CA LEU A 113 0.86 0.67 2.48
C LEU A 113 0.55 -0.79 2.79
N ASN A 114 0.01 -1.04 3.95
CA ASN A 114 -0.42 -2.35 4.41
C ASN A 114 -1.95 -2.34 4.52
N MET A 115 -2.61 -3.29 3.87
CA MET A 115 -4.05 -3.51 3.88
C MET A 115 -4.29 -4.97 4.22
N GLU A 116 -4.33 -5.31 5.51
CA GLU A 116 -4.46 -6.70 5.98
C GLU A 116 -3.48 -7.67 5.31
N ASN A 117 -3.96 -8.40 4.28
CA ASN A 117 -3.19 -9.39 3.53
C ASN A 117 -2.48 -8.85 2.28
N LEU A 118 -2.58 -7.54 1.99
CA LEU A 118 -1.87 -6.87 0.89
C LEU A 118 -0.83 -5.91 1.44
N ILE A 119 0.44 -6.16 1.18
CA ILE A 119 1.54 -5.26 1.53
C ILE A 119 2.09 -4.67 0.23
N MET A 120 2.04 -3.36 0.12
CA MET A 120 2.50 -2.59 -1.03
C MET A 120 3.68 -1.72 -0.65
N LYS A 121 4.79 -1.82 -1.37
CA LYS A 121 5.97 -0.97 -1.20
C LYS A 121 6.40 -0.37 -2.52
N SER A 122 6.88 0.85 -2.49
CA SER A 122 7.49 1.50 -3.65
C SER A 122 8.54 2.50 -3.21
N ASP A 123 9.55 2.70 -4.03
CA ASP A 123 10.54 3.78 -3.86
C ASP A 123 10.08 5.11 -4.47
N ASN A 124 8.80 5.24 -4.86
CA ASN A 124 8.27 6.48 -5.40
C ASN A 124 6.78 6.70 -5.07
N TYR A 125 5.87 5.79 -5.50
CA TYR A 125 4.45 6.09 -5.51
C TYR A 125 3.56 4.85 -5.34
N ILE A 126 2.54 4.98 -4.47
CA ILE A 126 1.46 4.01 -4.29
C ILE A 126 0.12 4.75 -4.34
N MET A 127 -0.82 4.29 -5.15
CA MET A 127 -2.20 4.77 -5.21
C MET A 127 -3.17 3.66 -4.90
N ILE A 128 -4.19 3.96 -4.09
CA ILE A 128 -5.37 3.12 -3.88
C ILE A 128 -6.62 3.94 -4.16
N ASP A 129 -7.49 3.42 -5.00
CA ASP A 129 -8.87 3.86 -5.20
C ASP A 129 -9.78 2.76 -4.61
N ASP A 130 -10.04 2.88 -3.30
CA ASP A 130 -10.81 1.89 -2.53
C ASP A 130 -12.27 1.81 -3.04
N SER A 131 -12.81 2.92 -3.53
CA SER A 131 -14.16 2.95 -4.11
C SER A 131 -14.31 2.09 -5.36
N LYS A 132 -13.20 1.81 -6.06
CA LYS A 132 -13.17 1.01 -7.29
C LYS A 132 -12.39 -0.29 -7.14
N GLY A 133 -11.85 -0.58 -5.95
CA GLY A 133 -10.98 -1.71 -5.72
C GLY A 133 -9.77 -1.71 -6.67
N LYS A 134 -9.09 -0.58 -6.85
CA LYS A 134 -7.94 -0.44 -7.74
C LYS A 134 -6.71 0.06 -7.02
N PHE A 135 -5.56 -0.43 -7.46
CA PHE A 135 -4.29 0.06 -6.96
C PHE A 135 -3.26 0.22 -8.07
N LYS A 136 -2.25 1.06 -7.79
CA LYS A 136 -1.13 1.30 -8.67
C LYS A 136 0.12 1.56 -7.83
N LEU A 137 1.22 0.89 -8.17
CA LEU A 137 2.55 1.15 -7.64
C LEU A 137 3.46 1.56 -8.80
N GLU A 138 4.26 2.59 -8.62
CA GLU A 138 5.25 3.04 -9.59
C GLU A 138 6.55 3.45 -8.89
N GLY A 139 7.67 3.00 -9.42
CA GLY A 139 9.01 3.30 -8.92
C GLY A 139 10.08 2.57 -9.73
N ASN A 140 11.35 2.71 -9.33
CA ASN A 140 12.39 1.84 -9.85
C ASN A 140 12.21 0.42 -9.33
N ILE A 141 11.72 0.31 -8.07
CA ILE A 141 11.37 -0.95 -7.41
C ILE A 141 10.01 -0.76 -6.73
N SER A 142 9.04 -1.54 -7.17
CA SER A 142 7.72 -1.68 -6.55
C SER A 142 7.50 -3.14 -6.18
N GLU A 143 6.96 -3.39 -5.00
CA GLU A 143 6.69 -4.72 -4.46
C GLU A 143 5.25 -4.82 -4.00
N LEU A 144 4.58 -5.91 -4.37
CA LEU A 144 3.28 -6.29 -3.86
C LEU A 144 3.39 -7.70 -3.26
N THR A 145 3.12 -7.82 -1.99
CA THR A 145 3.07 -9.10 -1.28
C THR A 145 1.62 -9.44 -0.94
N THR A 146 1.22 -10.65 -1.24
CA THR A 146 -0.05 -11.27 -0.86
C THR A 146 0.23 -12.53 -0.06
N ASP A 147 -0.80 -13.23 0.42
CA ASP A 147 -0.65 -14.51 1.13
C ASP A 147 0.01 -15.60 0.26
N THR A 148 -0.11 -15.52 -1.07
CA THR A 148 0.33 -16.58 -2.00
C THR A 148 1.41 -16.15 -2.98
N MET A 149 1.67 -14.85 -3.12
CA MET A 149 2.59 -14.33 -4.11
C MET A 149 3.39 -13.14 -3.59
N ASN A 150 4.67 -13.09 -3.95
CA ASN A 150 5.47 -11.88 -3.90
C ASN A 150 5.80 -11.42 -5.32
N ILE A 151 5.54 -10.15 -5.63
CA ILE A 151 5.59 -9.59 -6.98
C ILE A 151 6.45 -8.34 -6.97
N ILE A 152 7.45 -8.29 -7.84
CA ILE A 152 8.38 -7.17 -7.98
C ILE A 152 8.37 -6.67 -9.43
N GLY A 153 8.31 -5.35 -9.59
CA GLY A 153 8.38 -4.67 -10.90
C GLY A 153 8.65 -3.18 -10.74
N SER A 154 8.74 -2.44 -11.82
CA SER A 154 8.78 -0.97 -11.77
C SER A 154 7.38 -0.33 -11.83
N SER A 155 6.41 -1.05 -12.39
CA SER A 155 5.01 -0.65 -12.39
C SER A 155 4.13 -1.87 -12.14
N ILE A 156 3.29 -1.79 -11.11
CA ILE A 156 2.33 -2.82 -10.72
C ILE A 156 0.95 -2.15 -10.69
N ASN A 157 0.05 -2.59 -11.55
CA ASN A 157 -1.32 -2.08 -11.61
C ASN A 157 -2.29 -3.25 -11.44
N GLY A 158 -3.29 -3.09 -10.60
CA GLY A 158 -4.23 -4.16 -10.35
C GLY A 158 -5.58 -3.71 -9.85
N SER A 159 -6.43 -4.70 -9.69
CA SER A 159 -7.70 -4.57 -9.00
C SER A 159 -7.85 -5.66 -7.96
N TYR A 160 -8.57 -5.35 -6.91
CA TYR A 160 -8.92 -6.27 -5.83
C TYR A 160 -10.42 -6.15 -5.51
N GLU A 161 -10.92 -7.13 -4.83
CA GLU A 161 -12.23 -7.12 -4.19
C GLU A 161 -12.10 -7.62 -2.75
N GLU A 162 -12.92 -7.09 -1.87
CA GLU A 162 -12.98 -7.54 -0.48
C GLU A 162 -14.01 -8.67 -0.36
N ILE A 163 -13.58 -9.84 0.08
CA ILE A 163 -14.41 -11.03 0.29
C ILE A 163 -14.16 -11.53 1.71
N ASN A 164 -15.18 -11.49 2.57
CA ASN A 164 -15.08 -11.90 3.97
C ASN A 164 -13.91 -11.21 4.72
N ASP A 165 -13.82 -9.90 4.58
CA ASP A 165 -12.77 -9.05 5.17
C ASP A 165 -11.35 -9.34 4.64
N ILE A 166 -11.20 -10.07 3.53
CA ILE A 166 -9.92 -10.37 2.87
C ILE A 166 -9.88 -9.69 1.50
N ASN A 167 -8.83 -8.96 1.21
CA ASN A 167 -8.60 -8.34 -0.09
C ASN A 167 -8.01 -9.35 -1.08
N GLU A 168 -8.77 -9.78 -2.06
CA GLU A 168 -8.35 -10.72 -3.08
C GLU A 168 -8.03 -10.02 -4.41
N ILE A 169 -6.84 -10.29 -4.96
CA ILE A 169 -6.43 -9.72 -6.26
C ILE A 169 -7.23 -10.37 -7.40
N ASN A 170 -7.95 -9.54 -8.17
CA ASN A 170 -8.70 -9.97 -9.35
C ASN A 170 -7.86 -9.97 -10.62
N ASN A 171 -7.14 -8.86 -10.83
CA ASN A 171 -6.30 -8.68 -12.00
C ASN A 171 -5.00 -7.98 -11.61
N LEU A 172 -3.95 -8.31 -12.33
CA LEU A 172 -2.65 -7.70 -12.14
C LEU A 172 -1.93 -7.53 -13.47
N ILE A 173 -1.30 -6.40 -13.67
CA ILE A 173 -0.35 -6.15 -14.75
C ILE A 173 0.93 -5.63 -14.12
N VAL A 174 2.02 -6.36 -14.32
CA VAL A 174 3.35 -6.01 -13.85
C VAL A 174 4.24 -5.71 -15.04
N LYS A 175 5.00 -4.65 -14.97
CA LYS A 175 6.02 -4.29 -15.96
C LYS A 175 7.29 -3.88 -15.26
N SER A 176 8.41 -4.04 -15.93
CA SER A 176 9.69 -3.55 -15.46
C SER A 176 10.57 -3.15 -16.64
N ASP A 177 11.32 -2.07 -16.49
CA ASP A 177 12.35 -1.67 -17.44
C ASP A 177 13.55 -2.64 -17.42
N LYS A 178 13.70 -3.40 -16.35
CA LYS A 178 14.71 -4.46 -16.21
C LYS A 178 14.06 -5.83 -16.38
N ILE A 179 13.44 -6.33 -15.30
CA ILE A 179 12.76 -7.62 -15.30
C ILE A 179 11.72 -7.63 -14.17
N THR A 180 10.56 -8.25 -14.39
CA THR A 180 9.60 -8.52 -13.34
C THR A 180 9.97 -9.83 -12.64
N GLU A 181 9.63 -9.95 -11.37
CA GLU A 181 9.74 -11.18 -10.61
C GLU A 181 8.40 -11.50 -9.96
N ILE A 182 7.92 -12.72 -10.10
CA ILE A 182 6.77 -13.26 -9.37
C ILE A 182 7.23 -14.54 -8.70
N THR A 183 7.11 -14.59 -7.37
CA THR A 183 7.45 -15.76 -6.56
C THR A 183 6.18 -16.28 -5.89
N THR A 184 5.93 -17.58 -6.02
CA THR A 184 4.94 -18.36 -5.28
C THR A 184 5.67 -19.42 -4.43
N ASP A 185 4.95 -20.23 -3.69
CA ASP A 185 5.56 -21.29 -2.87
C ASP A 185 6.41 -22.27 -3.70
N THR A 186 6.06 -22.50 -4.98
CA THR A 186 6.67 -23.54 -5.82
C THR A 186 7.42 -23.01 -7.03
N LEU A 187 7.15 -21.77 -7.45
CA LEU A 187 7.67 -21.20 -8.69
C LEU A 187 8.31 -19.83 -8.45
N LYS A 188 9.43 -19.60 -9.15
CA LYS A 188 10.02 -18.28 -9.30
C LYS A 188 10.05 -17.91 -10.78
N MET A 189 9.40 -16.84 -11.14
CA MET A 189 9.08 -16.46 -12.52
C MET A 189 9.63 -15.08 -12.84
N PHE A 190 10.24 -14.93 -13.99
CA PHE A 190 10.81 -13.68 -14.48
C PHE A 190 10.32 -13.39 -15.89
N SER A 191 10.10 -12.12 -16.22
CA SER A 191 9.72 -11.65 -17.56
C SER A 191 9.87 -10.14 -17.67
N SER A 192 9.71 -9.57 -18.86
CA SER A 192 9.61 -8.10 -19.02
C SER A 192 8.23 -7.59 -18.62
N LYS A 193 7.20 -8.45 -18.77
CA LYS A 193 5.82 -8.13 -18.40
C LYS A 193 5.12 -9.40 -17.91
N ALA A 194 4.31 -9.27 -16.87
CA ALA A 194 3.42 -10.32 -16.40
C ALA A 194 1.97 -9.81 -16.32
N VAL A 195 1.03 -10.72 -16.53
CA VAL A 195 -0.42 -10.47 -16.39
C VAL A 195 -1.02 -11.62 -15.59
N TYR A 196 -1.77 -11.29 -14.54
CA TYR A 196 -2.55 -12.26 -13.75
C TYR A 196 -4.04 -12.01 -13.90
N SER A 197 -4.81 -13.08 -14.05
CA SER A 197 -6.28 -13.10 -14.03
C SER A 197 -6.75 -14.15 -13.04
N LYS A 198 -7.39 -13.72 -11.94
CA LYS A 198 -8.03 -14.61 -10.94
C LYS A 198 -9.16 -15.41 -11.60
N LYS A 199 -9.98 -14.75 -12.43
CA LYS A 199 -11.10 -15.40 -13.12
C LYS A 199 -10.67 -16.63 -13.92
N ASP A 200 -9.52 -16.55 -14.57
CA ASP A 200 -8.99 -17.63 -15.41
C ASP A 200 -8.01 -18.52 -14.64
N ASN A 201 -7.58 -18.11 -13.45
CA ASN A 201 -6.51 -18.71 -12.66
C ASN A 201 -5.19 -18.84 -13.45
N ILE A 202 -4.83 -17.78 -14.19
CA ILE A 202 -3.71 -17.78 -15.11
C ILE A 202 -2.76 -16.61 -14.80
N ILE A 203 -1.45 -16.94 -14.81
CA ILE A 203 -0.37 -15.96 -14.96
C ILE A 203 0.19 -16.14 -16.38
N GLU A 204 0.27 -15.04 -17.12
CA GLU A 204 0.93 -14.97 -18.42
C GLU A 204 2.20 -14.11 -18.32
N LEU A 205 3.30 -14.62 -18.84
CA LEU A 205 4.61 -13.96 -18.85
C LEU A 205 5.01 -13.66 -20.29
N PHE A 206 5.50 -12.47 -20.54
CA PHE A 206 5.85 -11.98 -21.86
C PHE A 206 7.28 -11.46 -21.87
N ASP A 207 8.03 -11.88 -22.86
CA ASP A 207 9.40 -11.51 -23.18
C ASP A 207 10.42 -11.81 -22.06
N ASN A 208 11.57 -12.35 -22.46
CA ASN A 208 12.66 -12.70 -21.55
C ASN A 208 12.21 -13.63 -20.41
N VAL A 209 11.35 -14.60 -20.74
CA VAL A 209 10.74 -15.47 -19.75
C VAL A 209 11.75 -16.45 -19.19
N LYS A 210 11.79 -16.56 -17.86
CA LYS A 210 12.51 -17.60 -17.12
C LYS A 210 11.60 -18.11 -16.00
N VAL A 211 11.37 -19.40 -15.98
CA VAL A 211 10.63 -20.10 -14.91
C VAL A 211 11.58 -21.03 -14.18
N ILE A 212 11.60 -20.97 -12.87
CA ILE A 212 12.41 -21.82 -12.00
C ILE A 212 11.46 -22.62 -11.12
N ARG A 213 11.65 -23.94 -11.11
CA ARG A 213 10.97 -24.85 -10.21
C ARG A 213 11.98 -25.88 -9.67
N ASN A 214 12.23 -25.86 -8.37
CA ASN A 214 13.28 -26.68 -7.76
C ASN A 214 14.63 -26.50 -8.51
N ASN A 215 15.18 -27.58 -9.07
CA ASN A 215 16.44 -27.62 -9.81
C ASN A 215 16.25 -27.45 -11.33
N GLU A 216 15.04 -27.11 -11.79
CA GLU A 216 14.72 -26.93 -13.21
C GLU A 216 14.61 -25.44 -13.55
N ILE A 217 15.26 -25.04 -14.64
CA ILE A 217 15.17 -23.68 -15.21
C ILE A 217 14.71 -23.79 -16.65
N ILE A 218 13.59 -23.13 -16.98
CA ILE A 218 13.04 -23.10 -18.34
C ILE A 218 13.06 -21.66 -18.83
N ILE A 219 13.60 -21.46 -20.03
CA ILE A 219 13.76 -20.16 -20.67
C ILE A 219 13.01 -20.13 -22.00
N GLY A 220 12.27 -19.05 -22.25
CA GLY A 220 11.51 -18.83 -23.48
C GLY A 220 11.14 -17.37 -23.68
N ASP A 221 10.20 -17.11 -24.59
CA ASP A 221 9.69 -15.75 -24.84
C ASP A 221 8.28 -15.52 -24.29
N TYR A 222 7.54 -16.61 -24.03
CA TYR A 222 6.19 -16.57 -23.44
C TYR A 222 5.99 -17.76 -22.50
N ALA A 223 5.28 -17.54 -21.39
CA ALA A 223 4.79 -18.64 -20.57
C ALA A 223 3.34 -18.38 -20.11
N ARG A 224 2.62 -19.48 -19.92
CA ARG A 224 1.29 -19.50 -19.32
C ARG A 224 1.28 -20.51 -18.18
N ILE A 225 0.95 -20.03 -17.00
CA ILE A 225 0.95 -20.79 -15.76
C ILE A 225 -0.47 -20.85 -15.22
N ASN A 226 -0.96 -22.04 -14.90
CA ASN A 226 -2.23 -22.23 -14.20
C ASN A 226 -1.96 -22.26 -12.70
N THR A 227 -2.55 -21.32 -11.94
CA THR A 227 -2.30 -21.14 -10.50
C THR A 227 -3.04 -22.16 -9.63
N LEU A 228 -4.04 -22.90 -10.17
CA LEU A 228 -4.77 -23.92 -9.41
C LEU A 228 -4.03 -25.26 -9.35
N ASN A 229 -3.42 -25.68 -10.46
CA ASN A 229 -2.77 -26.98 -10.58
C ASN A 229 -1.27 -26.88 -10.85
N GLU A 230 -0.73 -25.65 -10.81
CA GLU A 230 0.69 -25.33 -11.01
C GLU A 230 1.29 -25.86 -12.33
N SER A 231 0.42 -26.18 -13.30
CA SER A 231 0.89 -26.55 -14.62
C SER A 231 1.32 -25.32 -15.42
N TYR A 232 2.35 -25.46 -16.22
CA TYR A 232 2.84 -24.36 -17.03
C TYR A 232 3.29 -24.83 -18.41
N LYS A 233 3.20 -23.91 -19.37
CA LYS A 233 3.72 -24.08 -20.72
C LYS A 233 4.62 -22.89 -21.05
N VAL A 234 5.85 -23.18 -21.44
CA VAL A 234 6.79 -22.17 -21.95
C VAL A 234 6.93 -22.36 -23.45
N SER A 235 6.96 -21.29 -24.21
CA SER A 235 7.16 -21.27 -25.64
C SER A 235 8.12 -20.16 -26.07
N SER A 236 8.67 -20.30 -27.26
CA SER A 236 9.52 -19.27 -27.88
C SER A 236 9.01 -18.95 -29.28
N ASN A 237 9.39 -17.77 -29.79
CA ASN A 237 9.08 -17.34 -31.14
C ASN A 237 9.75 -18.26 -32.18
N GLU A 238 9.26 -18.28 -33.43
CA GLU A 238 9.66 -19.22 -34.50
C GLU A 238 11.17 -19.32 -34.75
N SER A 239 11.93 -18.28 -34.46
CA SER A 239 13.40 -18.23 -34.63
C SER A 239 14.20 -18.73 -33.43
N LYS A 240 13.56 -18.98 -32.30
CA LYS A 240 14.21 -19.36 -31.03
C LYS A 240 13.69 -20.70 -30.53
N LYS A 241 14.46 -21.32 -29.65
CA LYS A 241 14.07 -22.60 -29.00
C LYS A 241 13.88 -22.35 -27.50
N VAL A 242 12.91 -23.04 -26.92
CA VAL A 242 12.83 -23.18 -25.47
C VAL A 242 14.07 -23.93 -24.99
N LYS A 243 14.70 -23.40 -23.94
CA LYS A 243 15.86 -24.01 -23.28
C LYS A 243 15.47 -24.50 -21.90
N VAL A 244 15.81 -25.75 -21.61
CA VAL A 244 15.64 -26.34 -20.28
C VAL A 244 17.02 -26.67 -19.72
N LEU A 245 17.24 -26.28 -18.48
CA LEU A 245 18.43 -26.62 -17.69
C LEU A 245 17.95 -27.39 -16.47
N ILE A 246 18.52 -28.55 -16.23
CA ILE A 246 18.22 -29.39 -15.07
C ILE A 246 19.54 -29.59 -14.34
N ASP A 247 19.60 -29.23 -13.07
CA ASP A 247 20.75 -29.51 -12.23
C ASP A 247 20.61 -30.95 -11.69
N SER A 248 21.56 -31.79 -12.06
CA SER A 248 21.57 -33.21 -11.70
C SER A 248 22.38 -33.50 -10.42
N THR A 249 22.76 -32.48 -9.66
CA THR A 249 23.48 -32.67 -8.40
C THR A 249 22.51 -32.99 -7.26
N ASP A 250 21.90 -34.18 -7.32
CA ASP A 250 21.31 -34.85 -6.17
C ASP A 250 22.09 -36.15 -5.93
N GLU A 251 23.03 -36.07 -5.02
CA GLU A 251 23.51 -37.21 -4.22
C GLU A 251 23.67 -36.74 -2.77
#